data_9605028bef1b5d4dc49b69cf40186227
#
_entry.id   9605028bef1b5d4dc49b69cf40186227
#
_cell.length_a   1.000
_cell.length_b   1.000
_cell.length_c   1.000
_cell.angle_alpha   90.00
_cell.angle_beta   90.00
_cell.angle_gamma   90.00
#
_symmetry.space_group_name_H-M   'P 1'
#
loop_
_entity.id
_entity.type
_entity.pdbx_description
1 polymer ?
#
loop_
_entity_poly.entity_id
_entity_poly.type
_entity_poly.pdbx_seq_one_letter_code
_entity_poly.pdbx_strand_id
1 'polypeptide(L)'
;MRKSKLKKINAVILGSGGYTGSELVNILSKHPYVKIQNFGSERVLTGKGKNINDKLSLIDVVFCCLPDGEAQKFAIKNHKKVTIIDLSGDFRLKNPASYLQYYGKDHKASNLLPEATYGLTELCKNEIKKSKLIANPGCYPTSILLAIIPLISGGLINPRNIIIDAKSGFS
;
A
#
# COMPACT_ATOMS: atom_id res chain seq x y z
N MET A 1 5.49 38.08 -1.85
CA MET A 1 6.01 36.72 -1.95
C MET A 1 5.02 35.88 -2.77
N ARG A 2 5.37 35.48 -4.01
CA ARG A 2 4.53 34.56 -4.83
C ARG A 2 4.56 33.17 -4.17
N LYS A 3 3.44 32.72 -3.59
CA LYS A 3 3.24 31.30 -3.21
C LYS A 3 3.37 30.48 -4.49
N SER A 4 4.46 29.73 -4.67
CA SER A 4 4.57 28.76 -5.73
C SER A 4 3.40 27.79 -5.59
N LYS A 5 2.54 27.72 -6.62
CA LYS A 5 1.44 26.76 -6.65
C LYS A 5 2.07 25.36 -6.68
N LEU A 6 2.08 24.66 -5.55
CA LEU A 6 2.57 23.29 -5.47
C LEU A 6 1.80 22.45 -6.50
N LYS A 7 2.55 21.73 -7.34
CA LYS A 7 1.97 20.83 -8.36
C LYS A 7 1.15 19.74 -7.64
N LYS A 8 -0.10 19.54 -8.05
CA LYS A 8 -0.94 18.46 -7.50
C LYS A 8 -0.40 17.10 -7.96
N ILE A 9 -0.44 16.14 -7.04
CA ILE A 9 -0.11 14.73 -7.29
C ILE A 9 -1.31 14.04 -7.91
N ASN A 10 -1.13 13.43 -9.07
CA ASN A 10 -2.17 12.63 -9.72
C ASN A 10 -2.19 11.22 -9.13
N ALA A 11 -3.26 10.89 -8.41
CA ALA A 11 -3.44 9.60 -7.76
C ALA A 11 -4.52 8.77 -8.45
N VAL A 12 -4.30 7.46 -8.53
CA VAL A 12 -5.30 6.47 -8.95
C VAL A 12 -5.54 5.51 -7.81
N ILE A 13 -6.80 5.11 -7.61
CA ILE A 13 -7.20 4.13 -6.62
C ILE A 13 -7.82 2.95 -7.36
N LEU A 14 -7.11 1.82 -7.39
CA LEU A 14 -7.62 0.55 -7.90
C LEU A 14 -8.43 -0.11 -6.78
N GLY A 15 -9.64 -0.58 -7.07
CA GLY A 15 -10.54 -1.14 -6.06
C GLY A 15 -11.29 -0.07 -5.25
N SER A 16 -11.55 1.11 -5.84
CA SER A 16 -12.27 2.23 -5.20
C SER A 16 -13.71 1.91 -4.79
N GLY A 17 -14.31 0.83 -5.30
CA GLY A 17 -15.65 0.37 -4.90
C GLY A 17 -15.69 -0.49 -3.64
N GLY A 18 -14.54 -0.98 -3.16
CA GLY A 18 -14.44 -1.71 -1.88
C GLY A 18 -14.39 -0.76 -0.68
N TYR A 19 -14.53 -1.31 0.53
CA TYR A 19 -14.52 -0.54 1.78
C TYR A 19 -13.27 0.35 1.91
N THR A 20 -12.08 -0.25 1.86
CA THR A 20 -10.79 0.48 1.97
C THR A 20 -10.62 1.52 0.86
N GLY A 21 -10.98 1.15 -0.37
CA GLY A 21 -10.84 2.04 -1.52
C GLY A 21 -11.79 3.24 -1.46
N SER A 22 -13.04 3.05 -1.03
CA SER A 22 -14.02 4.12 -0.88
C SER A 22 -13.64 5.10 0.22
N GLU A 23 -13.11 4.60 1.35
CA GLU A 23 -12.61 5.46 2.42
C GLU A 23 -11.38 6.27 1.97
N LEU A 24 -10.48 5.65 1.22
CA LEU A 24 -9.33 6.35 0.64
C LEU A 24 -9.75 7.43 -0.35
N VAL A 25 -10.79 7.20 -1.16
CA VAL A 25 -11.39 8.24 -2.02
C VAL A 25 -11.91 9.40 -1.19
N ASN A 26 -12.64 9.12 -0.09
CA ASN A 26 -13.17 10.13 0.81
C ASN A 26 -12.05 11.00 1.42
N ILE A 27 -10.97 10.38 1.90
CA ILE A 27 -9.81 11.10 2.47
C ILE A 27 -9.08 11.92 1.42
N LEU A 28 -8.73 11.33 0.29
CA LEU A 28 -7.90 11.98 -0.73
C LEU A 28 -8.66 13.05 -1.53
N SER A 29 -9.98 12.96 -1.65
CA SER A 29 -10.79 14.00 -2.28
C SER A 29 -10.72 15.34 -1.55
N LYS A 30 -10.47 15.32 -0.25
CA LYS A 30 -10.30 16.50 0.60
C LYS A 30 -8.84 16.98 0.69
N HIS A 31 -7.89 16.20 0.14
CA HIS A 31 -6.48 16.53 0.25
C HIS A 31 -6.07 17.68 -0.71
N PRO A 32 -5.48 18.79 -0.24
CA PRO A 32 -5.26 19.98 -1.05
C PRO A 32 -4.29 19.77 -2.22
N TYR A 33 -3.39 18.80 -2.11
CA TYR A 33 -2.33 18.55 -3.10
C TYR A 33 -2.52 17.27 -3.91
N VAL A 34 -3.67 16.59 -3.79
CA VAL A 34 -3.96 15.36 -4.54
C VAL A 34 -5.09 15.63 -5.53
N LYS A 35 -4.97 15.04 -6.71
CA LYS A 35 -6.04 14.94 -7.72
C LYS A 35 -6.28 13.47 -8.01
N ILE A 36 -7.46 12.97 -7.63
CA ILE A 36 -7.85 11.60 -7.94
C ILE A 36 -8.25 11.53 -9.41
N GLN A 37 -7.67 10.58 -10.14
CA GLN A 37 -8.03 10.25 -11.51
C GLN A 37 -8.96 9.04 -11.50
N ASN A 38 -10.19 9.20 -12.01
CA ASN A 38 -11.16 8.11 -12.09
C ASN A 38 -10.94 7.29 -13.38
N PHE A 39 -10.58 6.01 -13.21
CA PHE A 39 -10.45 5.07 -14.32
C PHE A 39 -11.52 3.97 -14.33
N GLY A 40 -12.50 4.03 -13.42
CA GLY A 40 -13.53 3.00 -13.25
C GLY A 40 -12.95 1.73 -12.63
N SER A 41 -13.35 1.40 -11.41
CA SER A 41 -12.65 0.50 -10.51
C SER A 41 -12.50 -0.96 -10.96
N GLU A 42 -13.43 -1.51 -11.72
CA GLU A 42 -13.42 -2.94 -12.07
C GLU A 42 -12.96 -3.24 -13.50
N ARG A 43 -13.13 -2.29 -14.42
CA ARG A 43 -12.85 -2.49 -15.85
C ARG A 43 -11.38 -2.40 -16.21
N VAL A 44 -10.56 -1.83 -15.33
CA VAL A 44 -9.11 -1.66 -15.55
C VAL A 44 -8.36 -2.99 -15.49
N LEU A 45 -8.80 -3.91 -14.64
CA LEU A 45 -8.19 -5.25 -14.51
C LEU A 45 -8.71 -6.24 -15.56
N THR A 46 -9.96 -6.06 -16.03
CA THR A 46 -10.61 -7.00 -16.98
C THR A 46 -10.41 -6.65 -18.45
N GLY A 47 -9.66 -5.58 -18.74
CA GLY A 47 -9.36 -5.17 -20.12
C GLY A 47 -10.53 -4.50 -20.87
N LYS A 48 -11.69 -4.28 -20.23
CA LYS A 48 -12.90 -3.69 -20.84
C LYS A 48 -13.06 -2.17 -20.58
N GLY A 49 -12.08 -1.53 -19.96
CA GLY A 49 -12.08 -0.08 -19.67
C GLY A 49 -10.90 0.64 -20.32
N LYS A 50 -10.80 1.96 -20.14
CA LYS A 50 -9.59 2.74 -20.53
C LYS A 50 -8.40 2.14 -19.82
N ASN A 51 -7.46 1.61 -20.57
CA ASN A 51 -6.29 0.93 -20.02
C ASN A 51 -5.45 1.93 -19.21
N ILE A 52 -5.32 1.72 -17.92
CA ILE A 52 -4.48 2.57 -17.07
C ILE A 52 -3.05 2.67 -17.61
N ASN A 53 -2.56 1.58 -18.24
CA ASN A 53 -1.20 1.54 -18.78
C ASN A 53 -0.94 2.60 -19.84
N ASP A 54 -1.97 3.01 -20.60
CA ASP A 54 -1.84 4.04 -21.65
C ASP A 54 -1.68 5.46 -21.08
N LYS A 55 -1.98 5.64 -19.78
CA LYS A 55 -1.95 6.93 -19.09
C LYS A 55 -1.04 6.97 -17.86
N LEU A 56 -0.24 5.92 -17.63
CA LEU A 56 0.66 5.84 -16.47
C LEU A 56 1.64 7.02 -16.40
N SER A 57 2.06 7.57 -17.55
CA SER A 57 2.93 8.74 -17.60
C SER A 57 2.33 10.02 -16.99
N LEU A 58 1.01 10.06 -16.80
CA LEU A 58 0.28 11.17 -16.20
C LEU A 58 -0.05 10.92 -14.71
N ILE A 59 0.33 9.76 -14.18
CA ILE A 59 0.00 9.30 -12.82
C ILE A 59 1.27 9.29 -11.98
N ASP A 60 1.22 9.93 -10.82
CA ASP A 60 2.34 9.98 -9.89
C ASP A 60 2.30 8.80 -8.91
N VAL A 61 1.09 8.35 -8.49
CA VAL A 61 0.90 7.27 -7.52
C VAL A 61 -0.35 6.45 -7.80
N VAL A 62 -0.23 5.13 -7.61
CA VAL A 62 -1.35 4.17 -7.67
C VAL A 62 -1.51 3.50 -6.32
N PHE A 63 -2.70 3.58 -5.75
CA PHE A 63 -3.10 2.84 -4.56
C PHE A 63 -3.81 1.55 -4.99
N CYS A 64 -3.31 0.42 -4.52
CA CYS A 64 -3.90 -0.90 -4.78
C CYS A 64 -4.76 -1.33 -3.58
N CYS A 65 -6.07 -1.11 -3.66
CA CYS A 65 -7.07 -1.61 -2.71
C CYS A 65 -7.75 -2.86 -3.32
N LEU A 66 -6.94 -3.83 -3.70
CA LEU A 66 -7.34 -4.99 -4.49
C LEU A 66 -7.32 -6.27 -3.65
N PRO A 67 -8.05 -7.31 -4.08
CA PRO A 67 -7.89 -8.65 -3.51
C PRO A 67 -6.44 -9.15 -3.65
N ASP A 68 -6.05 -10.06 -2.74
CA ASP A 68 -4.71 -10.65 -2.74
C ASP A 68 -4.35 -11.29 -4.09
N GLY A 69 -3.12 -11.02 -4.54
CA GLY A 69 -2.57 -11.48 -5.81
C GLY A 69 -2.79 -10.50 -6.98
N GLU A 70 -3.76 -9.61 -6.89
CA GLU A 70 -4.03 -8.65 -7.97
C GLU A 70 -3.03 -7.49 -7.95
N ALA A 71 -2.60 -7.04 -6.75
CA ALA A 71 -1.54 -6.04 -6.63
C ALA A 71 -0.21 -6.57 -7.18
N GLN A 72 0.09 -7.87 -7.03
CA GLN A 72 1.26 -8.51 -7.63
C GLN A 72 1.25 -8.40 -9.15
N LYS A 73 0.11 -8.73 -9.80
CA LYS A 73 -0.04 -8.64 -11.26
C LYS A 73 0.17 -7.21 -11.78
N PHE A 74 -0.33 -6.23 -11.05
CA PHE A 74 -0.13 -4.82 -11.38
C PHE A 74 1.33 -4.38 -11.20
N ALA A 75 1.95 -4.76 -10.09
CA ALA A 75 3.32 -4.39 -9.76
C ALA A 75 4.34 -4.98 -10.73
N ILE A 76 4.20 -6.26 -11.15
CA ILE A 76 5.06 -6.90 -12.14
C ILE A 76 5.21 -6.01 -13.39
N LYS A 77 4.12 -5.42 -13.86
CA LYS A 77 4.09 -4.64 -15.10
C LYS A 77 4.52 -3.18 -14.92
N ASN A 78 4.38 -2.62 -13.71
CA ASN A 78 4.32 -1.17 -13.54
C ASN A 78 5.20 -0.58 -12.42
N HIS A 79 5.83 -1.38 -11.54
CA HIS A 79 6.60 -0.88 -10.37
C HIS A 79 7.73 0.09 -10.75
N LYS A 80 8.31 -0.03 -11.95
CA LYS A 80 9.34 0.91 -12.44
C LYS A 80 8.77 2.20 -13.01
N LYS A 81 7.49 2.21 -13.40
CA LYS A 81 6.85 3.32 -14.13
C LYS A 81 6.13 4.30 -13.21
N VAL A 82 5.55 3.83 -12.12
CA VAL A 82 4.74 4.61 -11.20
C VAL A 82 4.99 4.18 -9.76
N THR A 83 4.82 5.09 -8.81
CA THR A 83 4.84 4.70 -7.38
C THR A 83 3.59 3.91 -7.04
N ILE A 84 3.75 2.75 -6.42
CA ILE A 84 2.67 1.85 -6.00
C ILE A 84 2.60 1.81 -4.49
N ILE A 85 1.41 2.05 -3.93
CA ILE A 85 1.11 1.85 -2.52
C ILE A 85 0.10 0.70 -2.46
N ASP A 86 0.56 -0.45 -2.00
CA ASP A 86 -0.25 -1.64 -1.88
C ASP A 86 -0.91 -1.73 -0.50
N LEU A 87 -2.25 -1.74 -0.47
CA LEU A 87 -3.04 -1.89 0.74
C LEU A 87 -3.49 -3.34 0.99
N SER A 88 -3.18 -4.25 0.05
CA SER A 88 -3.40 -5.70 0.24
C SER A 88 -2.33 -6.33 1.13
N GLY A 89 -2.35 -7.65 1.28
CA GLY A 89 -1.32 -8.40 1.97
C GLY A 89 -0.08 -8.72 1.13
N ASP A 90 -0.10 -8.41 -0.16
CA ASP A 90 0.80 -9.01 -1.15
C ASP A 90 2.29 -8.72 -0.91
N PHE A 91 2.65 -7.51 -0.48
CA PHE A 91 4.06 -7.12 -0.35
C PHE A 91 4.53 -6.91 1.09
N ARG A 92 3.72 -7.28 2.09
CA ARG A 92 4.06 -7.06 3.52
C ARG A 92 5.17 -7.95 4.03
N LEU A 93 5.27 -9.19 3.52
CA LEU A 93 6.26 -10.17 3.95
C LEU A 93 7.42 -10.22 2.96
N LYS A 94 8.66 -10.17 3.47
CA LYS A 94 9.87 -10.20 2.64
C LYS A 94 10.22 -11.59 2.14
N ASN A 95 9.82 -12.64 2.86
CA ASN A 95 10.16 -14.02 2.54
C ASN A 95 8.98 -14.71 1.83
N PRO A 96 9.18 -15.26 0.60
CA PRO A 96 8.14 -15.98 -0.12
C PRO A 96 7.60 -17.20 0.63
N ALA A 97 8.45 -17.91 1.39
CA ALA A 97 8.02 -19.05 2.18
C ALA A 97 7.08 -18.64 3.31
N SER A 98 7.34 -17.49 3.96
CA SER A 98 6.42 -16.92 4.95
C SER A 98 5.10 -16.50 4.29
N TYR A 99 5.16 -15.94 3.09
CA TYR A 99 3.92 -15.60 2.36
C TYR A 99 3.08 -16.85 2.08
N LEU A 100 3.70 -17.93 1.58
CA LEU A 100 3.02 -19.21 1.38
C LEU A 100 2.43 -19.76 2.68
N GLN A 101 3.19 -19.73 3.78
CA GLN A 101 2.75 -20.21 5.08
C GLN A 101 1.51 -19.50 5.61
N TYR A 102 1.47 -18.16 5.50
CA TYR A 102 0.39 -17.35 6.11
C TYR A 102 -0.77 -17.06 5.16
N TYR A 103 -0.54 -17.00 3.85
CA TYR A 103 -1.57 -16.70 2.85
C TYR A 103 -2.01 -17.93 2.05
N GLY A 104 -1.37 -19.10 2.23
CA GLY A 104 -1.76 -20.37 1.61
C GLY A 104 -1.55 -20.45 0.10
N LYS A 105 -0.75 -19.56 -0.49
CA LYS A 105 -0.50 -19.50 -1.94
C LYS A 105 0.87 -18.95 -2.27
N ASP A 106 1.40 -19.33 -3.45
CA ASP A 106 2.69 -18.83 -3.92
C ASP A 106 2.62 -17.36 -4.31
N HIS A 107 3.69 -16.62 -3.97
CA HIS A 107 3.84 -15.24 -4.37
C HIS A 107 4.32 -15.12 -5.82
N LYS A 108 3.48 -14.57 -6.71
CA LYS A 108 3.76 -14.49 -8.16
C LYS A 108 4.79 -13.42 -8.54
N ALA A 109 5.08 -12.49 -7.64
CA ALA A 109 6.05 -11.41 -7.81
C ALA A 109 7.13 -11.45 -6.73
N SER A 110 7.62 -12.65 -6.37
CA SER A 110 8.58 -12.86 -5.28
C SER A 110 9.88 -12.08 -5.48
N ASN A 111 10.29 -11.88 -6.72
CA ASN A 111 11.45 -11.06 -7.09
C ASN A 111 11.30 -9.57 -6.71
N LEU A 112 10.09 -9.07 -6.50
CA LEU A 112 9.83 -7.68 -6.09
C LEU A 112 9.79 -7.51 -4.56
N LEU A 113 9.71 -8.58 -3.79
CA LEU A 113 9.64 -8.50 -2.33
C LEU A 113 10.84 -7.74 -1.70
N PRO A 114 12.09 -7.90 -2.17
CA PRO A 114 13.21 -7.11 -1.65
C PRO A 114 13.05 -5.60 -1.89
N GLU A 115 12.42 -5.20 -3.01
CA GLU A 115 12.23 -3.80 -3.40
C GLU A 115 11.08 -3.12 -2.62
N ALA A 116 10.13 -3.90 -2.09
CA ALA A 116 9.00 -3.36 -1.36
C ALA A 116 9.43 -2.76 -0.01
N THR A 117 9.07 -1.52 0.26
CA THR A 117 9.28 -0.88 1.56
C THR A 117 8.05 -1.08 2.44
N TYR A 118 8.25 -1.48 3.71
CA TYR A 118 7.15 -1.55 4.67
C TYR A 118 6.67 -0.15 5.02
N GLY A 119 5.38 0.11 4.82
CA GLY A 119 4.79 1.44 4.80
C GLY A 119 4.38 1.99 6.17
N LEU A 120 5.00 1.56 7.28
CA LEU A 120 4.74 2.13 8.59
C LEU A 120 5.40 3.51 8.67
N THR A 121 4.62 4.55 8.36
CA THR A 121 5.10 5.92 8.07
C THR A 121 5.89 6.53 9.22
N GLU A 122 5.49 6.26 10.46
CA GLU A 122 6.13 6.81 11.67
C GLU A 122 7.57 6.30 11.85
N LEU A 123 7.85 5.10 11.38
CA LEU A 123 9.17 4.46 11.55
C LEU A 123 9.99 4.44 10.26
N CYS A 124 9.33 4.33 9.09
CA CYS A 124 10.00 4.09 7.80
C CYS A 124 9.89 5.29 6.84
N LYS A 125 9.70 6.51 7.35
CA LYS A 125 9.44 7.71 6.54
C LYS A 125 10.50 7.99 5.48
N ASN A 126 11.78 7.78 5.79
CA ASN A 126 12.88 8.07 4.87
C ASN A 126 13.00 7.03 3.76
N GLU A 127 12.72 5.78 4.06
CA GLU A 127 12.69 4.66 3.13
C GLU A 127 11.50 4.80 2.18
N ILE A 128 10.31 5.10 2.72
CA ILE A 128 9.09 5.33 1.95
C ILE A 128 9.28 6.42 0.90
N LYS A 129 9.92 7.53 1.25
CA LYS A 129 10.19 8.64 0.32
C LYS A 129 11.03 8.25 -0.90
N LYS A 130 11.84 7.21 -0.77
CA LYS A 130 12.75 6.72 -1.83
C LYS A 130 12.16 5.53 -2.59
N SER A 131 11.11 4.92 -2.07
CA SER A 131 10.54 3.69 -2.61
C SER A 131 9.56 3.94 -3.75
N LYS A 132 9.53 3.00 -4.69
CA LYS A 132 8.52 2.91 -5.76
C LYS A 132 7.45 1.87 -5.46
N LEU A 133 7.71 0.95 -4.54
CA LEU A 133 6.77 -0.08 -4.11
C LEU A 133 6.67 -0.05 -2.59
N ILE A 134 5.51 0.36 -2.08
CA ILE A 134 5.25 0.53 -0.65
C ILE A 134 4.16 -0.47 -0.25
N ALA A 135 4.46 -1.32 0.71
CA ALA A 135 3.53 -2.26 1.32
C ALA A 135 2.89 -1.63 2.55
N ASN A 136 1.66 -1.12 2.41
CA ASN A 136 0.96 -0.51 3.53
C ASN A 136 0.60 -1.58 4.59
N PRO A 137 0.93 -1.37 5.87
CA PRO A 137 0.62 -2.34 6.92
C PRO A 137 -0.89 -2.50 7.13
N GLY A 138 -1.30 -3.67 7.62
CA GLY A 138 -2.66 -3.88 8.09
C GLY A 138 -2.95 -3.13 9.39
N CYS A 139 -4.24 -2.99 9.74
CA CYS A 139 -4.67 -2.25 10.95
C CYS A 139 -4.08 -2.84 12.24
N TYR A 140 -4.16 -4.15 12.44
CA TYR A 140 -3.55 -4.81 13.60
C TYR A 140 -2.04 -4.62 13.69
N PRO A 141 -1.24 -4.95 12.66
CA PRO A 141 0.19 -4.69 12.72
C PRO A 141 0.52 -3.22 12.98
N THR A 142 -0.23 -2.27 12.41
CA THR A 142 0.00 -0.84 12.64
C THR A 142 -0.16 -0.49 14.11
N SER A 143 -1.28 -0.84 14.74
CA SER A 143 -1.53 -0.51 16.14
C SER A 143 -0.54 -1.19 17.09
N ILE A 144 -0.22 -2.46 16.83
CA ILE A 144 0.69 -3.25 17.65
C ILE A 144 2.12 -2.71 17.54
N LEU A 145 2.61 -2.50 16.33
CA LEU A 145 4.00 -2.09 16.10
C LEU A 145 4.26 -0.67 16.61
N LEU A 146 3.31 0.25 16.47
CA LEU A 146 3.43 1.61 16.99
C LEU A 146 3.50 1.63 18.52
N ALA A 147 2.82 0.70 19.20
CA ALA A 147 2.90 0.56 20.65
C ALA A 147 4.18 -0.12 21.11
N ILE A 148 4.59 -1.20 20.45
CA ILE A 148 5.64 -2.12 20.96
C ILE A 148 7.05 -1.66 20.54
N ILE A 149 7.25 -1.19 19.30
CA ILE A 149 8.59 -0.88 18.80
C ILE A 149 9.30 0.17 19.64
N PRO A 150 8.68 1.28 20.07
CA PRO A 150 9.34 2.25 20.93
C PRO A 150 9.79 1.68 22.27
N LEU A 151 8.99 0.77 22.85
CA LEU A 151 9.30 0.15 24.13
C LEU A 151 10.48 -0.85 24.00
N ILE A 152 10.52 -1.63 22.91
CA ILE A 152 11.63 -2.55 22.64
C ILE A 152 12.90 -1.75 22.35
N SER A 153 12.81 -0.72 21.50
CA SER A 153 13.96 0.12 21.12
C SER A 153 14.54 0.89 22.30
N GLY A 154 13.68 1.27 23.25
CA GLY A 154 14.09 1.89 24.51
C GLY A 154 14.59 0.89 25.58
N GLY A 155 14.62 -0.41 25.28
CA GLY A 155 15.03 -1.43 26.25
C GLY A 155 14.08 -1.60 27.44
N LEU A 156 12.84 -1.11 27.32
CA LEU A 156 11.86 -1.11 28.41
C LEU A 156 11.10 -2.44 28.54
N ILE A 157 11.03 -3.22 27.47
CA ILE A 157 10.41 -4.54 27.44
C ILE A 157 11.30 -5.54 26.70
N ASN A 158 11.17 -6.83 27.09
CA ASN A 158 11.83 -7.92 26.39
C ASN A 158 10.92 -8.38 25.22
N PRO A 159 11.43 -8.51 23.97
CA PRO A 159 10.65 -8.98 22.84
C PRO A 159 10.27 -10.47 22.93
N ARG A 160 10.84 -11.22 23.87
CA ARG A 160 10.43 -12.60 24.16
C ARG A 160 9.17 -12.58 25.02
N ASN A 161 8.23 -13.44 24.72
CA ASN A 161 6.98 -13.60 25.48
C ASN A 161 6.01 -12.40 25.43
N ILE A 162 5.94 -11.70 24.29
CA ILE A 162 4.89 -10.70 24.06
C ILE A 162 3.60 -11.41 23.70
N ILE A 163 2.54 -11.14 24.45
CA ILE A 163 1.20 -11.65 24.16
C ILE A 163 0.39 -10.49 23.57
N ILE A 164 -0.24 -10.74 22.42
CA ILE A 164 -1.07 -9.77 21.70
C ILE A 164 -2.49 -10.31 21.63
N ASP A 165 -3.42 -9.62 22.28
CA ASP A 165 -4.85 -9.90 22.19
C ASP A 165 -5.54 -8.76 21.41
N ALA A 166 -5.66 -8.95 20.08
CA ALA A 166 -6.21 -7.96 19.19
C ALA A 166 -7.63 -8.35 18.76
N LYS A 167 -8.59 -7.48 19.03
CA LYS A 167 -10.01 -7.69 18.70
C LYS A 167 -10.50 -6.63 17.72
N SER A 168 -11.30 -7.06 16.74
CA SER A 168 -11.98 -6.17 15.80
C SER A 168 -13.48 -6.33 15.93
N GLY A 169 -14.20 -5.23 15.83
CA GLY A 169 -15.64 -5.28 15.66
C GLY A 169 -16.00 -5.87 14.29
N PHE A 170 -17.25 -6.34 14.18
CA PHE A 170 -17.85 -6.70 12.89
C PHE A 170 -18.24 -5.42 12.14
N SER A 171 -17.78 -5.29 10.91
CA SER A 171 -18.12 -4.16 10.03
C SER A 171 -18.84 -4.64 8.79
#